data_b17bbc917d3b7c68ee10512720840b02
#
_entry.id   b17bbc917d3b7c68ee10512720840b02
#
_cell.length_a   1.000
_cell.length_b   1.000
_cell.length_c   1.000
_cell.angle_alpha   90.00
_cell.angle_beta   90.00
_cell.angle_gamma   90.00
#
_symmetry.space_group_name_H-M   'P 1'
#
loop_
_entity.id
_entity.type
_entity.pdbx_description
1 polymer ?
#
loop_
_entity_poly.entity_id
_entity_poly.type
_entity_poly.pdbx_seq_one_letter_code
_entity_poly.pdbx_strand_id
1 'polypeptide(L)'
;MDLWDSKYQSWNSVNMGPKRNVLGEWEKAARKNKLPFGVSIHSSHAWTWYETAQGADKKGPYAGISYDARVVTKEDGKGKWWEGYDPQELYVQNHALSGHAWAAWDWPEGTSVPPQSYYDNFFDRTVDMINKYHPDLVYFDDSVLPFWPINDTGLKVVSHYYNQNMKLHKGNLNAVVFGKKLEAKHKEAIVWDVEKGVPSECQDKAWQTCSCLGTWHYNRSAYEDNWYKSAGTVIHMLIDIVSKNGNLLLSVPMKGNGTIDDKEEKILEDIAAWMEVNGEGIFDTRPWCIYGEGPSTETAIPLDGAGFNEGKNAPYTSADIRFVKKGKYLYAHIMKWPSDGKIQIKSLAN
;
A
#
# COMPACT_ATOMS: atom_id res chain seq x y z
N MET A 1 15.98 -6.47 3.54
CA MET A 1 16.82 -5.76 4.53
C MET A 1 15.91 -5.05 5.51
N ASP A 2 16.20 -5.12 6.81
CA ASP A 2 15.41 -4.45 7.83
C ASP A 2 15.91 -3.02 8.06
N LEU A 3 15.00 -2.07 8.30
CA LEU A 3 15.37 -0.67 8.52
C LEU A 3 15.58 -0.32 10.01
N TRP A 4 15.68 -1.34 10.87
CA TRP A 4 15.90 -1.21 12.31
C TRP A 4 17.00 -2.17 12.78
N ASP A 5 17.38 -2.08 14.06
CA ASP A 5 18.28 -3.01 14.74
C ASP A 5 17.57 -4.35 14.98
N SER A 6 17.47 -5.13 13.92
CA SER A 6 16.82 -6.44 13.93
C SER A 6 17.74 -7.50 14.54
N LYS A 7 17.22 -8.33 15.45
CA LYS A 7 17.93 -9.48 16.00
C LYS A 7 17.96 -10.67 15.05
N TYR A 8 17.03 -10.71 14.10
CA TYR A 8 16.74 -11.86 13.27
C TYR A 8 17.19 -11.70 11.82
N GLN A 9 17.71 -10.52 11.47
CA GLN A 9 18.24 -10.23 10.13
C GLN A 9 19.52 -9.41 10.24
N SER A 10 20.64 -10.03 9.83
CA SER A 10 21.96 -9.39 9.83
C SER A 10 22.04 -8.24 8.81
N TRP A 11 21.32 -8.38 7.69
CA TRP A 11 21.17 -7.34 6.69
C TRP A 11 20.14 -6.29 7.12
N ASN A 12 20.60 -5.37 7.97
CA ASN A 12 19.78 -4.28 8.48
C ASN A 12 20.50 -2.92 8.37
N SER A 13 19.74 -1.83 8.51
CA SER A 13 20.26 -0.46 8.33
C SER A 13 21.26 0.00 9.38
N VAL A 14 21.37 -0.71 10.51
CA VAL A 14 22.38 -0.44 11.54
C VAL A 14 23.74 -1.03 11.14
N ASN A 15 23.71 -2.19 10.50
CA ASN A 15 24.91 -2.89 10.06
C ASN A 15 25.38 -2.42 8.67
N MET A 16 24.44 -1.99 7.81
CA MET A 16 24.65 -1.70 6.40
C MET A 16 24.20 -0.29 6.01
N GLY A 17 24.73 0.24 4.92
CA GLY A 17 24.33 1.52 4.36
C GLY A 17 24.53 2.67 5.35
N PRO A 18 23.46 3.31 5.86
CA PRO A 18 23.55 4.48 6.71
C PRO A 18 24.11 4.20 8.11
N LYS A 19 24.22 2.93 8.50
CA LYS A 19 24.63 2.48 9.85
C LYS A 19 23.84 3.16 10.98
N ARG A 20 22.55 3.27 10.76
CA ARG A 20 21.60 3.94 11.66
C ARG A 20 20.31 3.14 11.77
N ASN A 21 19.65 3.24 12.91
CA ASN A 21 18.31 2.71 13.11
C ASN A 21 17.27 3.64 12.46
N VAL A 22 17.09 3.50 11.14
CA VAL A 22 16.23 4.39 10.34
C VAL A 22 14.79 4.37 10.84
N LEU A 23 14.24 3.18 11.10
CA LEU A 23 12.86 3.04 11.59
C LEU A 23 12.67 3.71 12.95
N GLY A 24 13.60 3.49 13.88
CA GLY A 24 13.54 4.10 15.22
C GLY A 24 13.70 5.62 15.20
N GLU A 25 14.43 6.18 14.25
CA GLU A 25 14.53 7.64 14.09
C GLU A 25 13.22 8.22 13.54
N TRP A 26 12.57 7.58 12.59
CA TRP A 26 11.26 7.99 12.10
C TRP A 26 10.18 7.88 13.18
N GLU A 27 10.18 6.78 13.95
CA GLU A 27 9.26 6.61 15.08
C GLU A 27 9.41 7.77 16.08
N LYS A 28 10.64 8.06 16.53
CA LYS A 28 10.92 9.18 17.46
C LYS A 28 10.47 10.53 16.89
N ALA A 29 10.70 10.76 15.60
CA ALA A 29 10.28 12.01 14.95
C ALA A 29 8.75 12.12 14.91
N ALA A 30 8.03 11.05 14.56
CA ALA A 30 6.57 11.02 14.58
C ALA A 30 6.02 11.30 15.99
N ARG A 31 6.49 10.57 17.00
CA ARG A 31 6.05 10.77 18.40
C ARG A 31 6.34 12.17 18.93
N LYS A 32 7.52 12.71 18.62
CA LYS A 32 7.87 14.11 18.97
C LYS A 32 6.87 15.11 18.41
N ASN A 33 6.36 14.86 17.22
CA ASN A 33 5.38 15.71 16.55
C ASN A 33 3.92 15.29 16.82
N LYS A 34 3.68 14.34 17.75
CA LYS A 34 2.34 13.83 18.10
C LYS A 34 1.60 13.21 16.89
N LEU A 35 2.34 12.65 15.96
CA LEU A 35 1.78 11.94 14.82
C LEU A 35 1.68 10.44 15.11
N PRO A 36 0.63 9.76 14.63
CA PRO A 36 0.61 8.30 14.55
C PRO A 36 1.80 7.79 13.72
N PHE A 37 2.27 6.59 14.04
CA PHE A 37 3.38 5.95 13.35
C PHE A 37 2.94 4.63 12.77
N GLY A 38 3.08 4.47 11.46
CA GLY A 38 2.74 3.25 10.74
C GLY A 38 3.95 2.63 10.08
N VAL A 39 3.86 1.32 9.84
CA VAL A 39 4.90 0.55 9.15
C VAL A 39 4.30 -0.30 8.04
N SER A 40 5.03 -0.43 6.93
CA SER A 40 4.69 -1.32 5.83
C SER A 40 5.65 -2.52 5.81
N ILE A 41 5.12 -3.70 5.52
CA ILE A 41 5.85 -4.97 5.50
C ILE A 41 5.62 -5.65 4.15
N HIS A 42 6.70 -6.07 3.49
CA HIS A 42 6.72 -6.69 2.16
C HIS A 42 7.52 -7.99 2.12
N SER A 43 8.07 -8.42 3.24
CA SER A 43 9.10 -9.45 3.26
C SER A 43 8.59 -10.88 3.09
N SER A 44 7.27 -11.12 3.15
CA SER A 44 6.72 -12.47 2.91
C SER A 44 6.98 -12.95 1.49
N HIS A 45 6.93 -12.04 0.52
CA HIS A 45 7.18 -12.33 -0.88
C HIS A 45 8.65 -12.31 -1.30
N ALA A 46 9.60 -12.02 -0.42
CA ALA A 46 11.01 -12.13 -0.75
C ALA A 46 11.37 -13.55 -1.25
N TRP A 47 10.65 -14.57 -0.79
CA TRP A 47 10.81 -15.95 -1.22
C TRP A 47 10.57 -16.15 -2.72
N THR A 48 9.49 -15.64 -3.26
CA THR A 48 9.11 -15.77 -4.67
C THR A 48 9.56 -14.60 -5.52
N TRP A 49 9.53 -13.39 -4.97
CA TRP A 49 9.89 -12.17 -5.68
C TRP A 49 11.33 -12.17 -6.21
N TYR A 50 12.26 -12.66 -5.39
CA TYR A 50 13.68 -12.70 -5.78
C TYR A 50 14.05 -13.94 -6.61
N GLU A 51 13.13 -14.79 -7.01
CA GLU A 51 13.43 -15.93 -7.88
C GLU A 51 14.07 -15.50 -9.21
N THR A 52 13.75 -14.33 -9.72
CA THR A 52 14.41 -13.76 -10.91
C THR A 52 15.91 -13.56 -10.71
N ALA A 53 16.36 -13.36 -9.47
CA ALA A 53 17.78 -13.21 -9.13
C ALA A 53 18.57 -14.53 -9.18
N GLN A 54 17.90 -15.68 -9.37
CA GLN A 54 18.56 -16.97 -9.65
C GLN A 54 18.96 -17.13 -11.12
N GLY A 55 18.55 -16.21 -12.00
CA GLY A 55 18.78 -16.28 -13.44
C GLY A 55 20.07 -15.60 -13.89
N ALA A 56 20.10 -15.29 -15.19
CA ALA A 56 21.15 -14.54 -15.86
C ALA A 56 20.55 -13.72 -17.01
N ASP A 57 21.25 -12.68 -17.45
CA ASP A 57 20.84 -11.93 -18.63
C ASP A 57 20.85 -12.81 -19.88
N LYS A 58 19.83 -12.65 -20.71
CA LYS A 58 19.73 -13.38 -22.00
C LYS A 58 20.52 -12.71 -23.11
N LYS A 59 20.83 -11.42 -23.00
CA LYS A 59 21.51 -10.60 -24.00
C LYS A 59 22.41 -9.55 -23.32
N GLY A 60 23.32 -8.96 -24.09
CA GLY A 60 24.21 -7.90 -23.60
C GLY A 60 25.56 -8.43 -23.08
N PRO A 61 26.39 -7.56 -22.50
CA PRO A 61 27.74 -7.90 -22.09
C PRO A 61 27.85 -8.93 -20.95
N TYR A 62 26.76 -9.12 -20.20
CA TYR A 62 26.68 -10.07 -19.08
C TYR A 62 25.77 -11.28 -19.37
N ALA A 63 25.49 -11.53 -20.68
CA ALA A 63 24.66 -12.67 -21.07
C ALA A 63 25.27 -13.99 -20.58
N GLY A 64 24.44 -14.81 -19.93
CA GLY A 64 24.80 -16.10 -19.37
C GLY A 64 25.63 -16.07 -18.08
N ILE A 65 25.97 -14.89 -17.56
CA ILE A 65 26.56 -14.74 -16.23
C ILE A 65 25.47 -14.77 -15.20
N SER A 66 25.51 -15.73 -14.27
CA SER A 66 24.50 -15.85 -13.20
C SER A 66 24.51 -14.61 -12.29
N TYR A 67 23.31 -14.19 -11.84
CA TYR A 67 23.16 -13.15 -10.84
C TYR A 67 23.64 -13.60 -9.45
N ASP A 68 23.63 -12.68 -8.50
CA ASP A 68 24.21 -12.89 -7.17
C ASP A 68 23.50 -13.97 -6.33
N ALA A 69 22.18 -14.17 -6.55
CA ALA A 69 21.43 -15.17 -5.81
C ALA A 69 21.94 -16.59 -6.13
N ARG A 70 22.21 -17.40 -5.08
CA ARG A 70 22.78 -18.75 -5.13
C ARG A 70 24.24 -18.83 -5.63
N VAL A 71 24.86 -17.72 -5.99
CA VAL A 71 26.20 -17.69 -6.57
C VAL A 71 27.21 -17.03 -5.64
N VAL A 72 26.87 -15.83 -5.16
CA VAL A 72 27.75 -15.03 -4.29
C VAL A 72 27.70 -15.54 -2.86
N THR A 73 28.88 -15.76 -2.27
CA THR A 73 29.08 -16.27 -0.91
C THR A 73 29.61 -15.19 0.02
N LYS A 74 29.61 -15.46 1.33
CA LYS A 74 30.18 -14.56 2.34
C LYS A 74 31.65 -14.20 2.04
N GLU A 75 32.43 -15.15 1.53
CA GLU A 75 33.86 -15.00 1.20
C GLU A 75 34.08 -14.00 0.07
N ASP A 76 33.15 -13.91 -0.88
CA ASP A 76 33.21 -12.94 -1.97
C ASP A 76 33.09 -11.49 -1.49
N GLY A 77 32.65 -11.29 -0.24
CA GLY A 77 32.56 -10.00 0.44
C GLY A 77 33.87 -9.42 0.93
N LYS A 78 34.98 -10.21 0.92
CA LYS A 78 36.26 -9.75 1.44
C LYS A 78 36.74 -8.48 0.73
N GLY A 79 36.99 -7.43 1.50
CA GLY A 79 37.37 -6.10 1.00
C GLY A 79 36.24 -5.30 0.37
N LYS A 80 34.99 -5.77 0.43
CA LYS A 80 33.78 -5.04 -0.06
C LYS A 80 33.00 -4.46 1.11
N TRP A 81 32.04 -3.59 0.80
CA TRP A 81 31.20 -2.92 1.79
C TRP A 81 30.29 -3.86 2.62
N TRP A 82 30.12 -5.10 2.17
CA TRP A 82 29.32 -6.14 2.83
C TRP A 82 30.18 -7.29 3.41
N GLU A 83 31.48 -7.05 3.62
CA GLU A 83 32.37 -8.03 4.23
C GLU A 83 31.82 -8.57 5.56
N GLY A 84 31.84 -9.89 5.72
CA GLY A 84 31.33 -10.56 6.92
C GLY A 84 29.85 -10.94 6.85
N TYR A 85 29.10 -10.56 5.82
CA TYR A 85 27.69 -10.88 5.62
C TYR A 85 27.50 -11.86 4.46
N ASP A 86 26.50 -12.73 4.59
CA ASP A 86 26.16 -13.69 3.54
C ASP A 86 25.02 -13.14 2.65
N PRO A 87 25.26 -12.89 1.35
CA PRO A 87 24.20 -12.44 0.44
C PRO A 87 23.04 -13.43 0.32
N GLN A 88 23.26 -14.72 0.57
CA GLN A 88 22.20 -15.71 0.48
C GLN A 88 21.17 -15.55 1.61
N GLU A 89 21.55 -14.98 2.76
CA GLU A 89 20.59 -14.57 3.80
C GLU A 89 19.70 -13.42 3.35
N LEU A 90 20.19 -12.53 2.48
CA LEU A 90 19.41 -11.42 1.92
C LEU A 90 18.44 -11.88 0.84
N TYR A 91 18.92 -12.65 -0.12
CA TYR A 91 18.13 -13.12 -1.26
C TYR A 91 17.17 -14.24 -0.91
N VAL A 92 17.52 -15.10 0.03
CA VAL A 92 16.73 -16.28 0.48
C VAL A 92 16.32 -17.18 -0.68
N GLN A 93 17.20 -17.37 -1.65
CA GLN A 93 16.93 -18.05 -2.92
C GLN A 93 17.56 -19.45 -3.05
N ASN A 94 17.88 -20.09 -1.94
CA ASN A 94 18.41 -21.46 -1.95
C ASN A 94 17.30 -22.51 -2.03
N HIS A 95 16.44 -22.39 -3.04
CA HIS A 95 15.31 -23.28 -3.31
C HIS A 95 15.03 -23.39 -4.81
N ALA A 96 14.20 -24.34 -5.22
CA ALA A 96 13.79 -24.48 -6.62
C ALA A 96 12.91 -23.30 -7.06
N LEU A 97 13.00 -22.91 -8.34
CA LEU A 97 12.13 -21.91 -8.92
C LEU A 97 10.67 -22.39 -8.92
N SER A 98 9.77 -21.50 -8.60
CA SER A 98 8.35 -21.66 -8.90
C SER A 98 8.13 -21.52 -10.40
N GLY A 99 7.23 -22.27 -10.98
CA GLY A 99 6.86 -22.08 -12.39
C GLY A 99 6.21 -20.72 -12.70
N HIS A 100 5.99 -19.88 -11.69
CA HIS A 100 5.19 -18.66 -11.71
C HIS A 100 5.87 -17.49 -10.99
N ALA A 101 7.18 -17.30 -11.10
CA ALA A 101 7.92 -16.28 -10.33
C ALA A 101 7.25 -14.89 -10.29
N TRP A 102 6.61 -14.49 -11.38
CA TRP A 102 5.89 -13.21 -11.49
C TRP A 102 4.47 -13.23 -10.92
N ALA A 103 3.82 -14.40 -10.89
CA ALA A 103 2.43 -14.56 -10.50
C ALA A 103 2.26 -15.17 -9.10
N ALA A 104 3.33 -15.39 -8.38
CA ALA A 104 3.33 -16.07 -7.08
C ALA A 104 2.85 -15.22 -5.90
N TRP A 105 2.19 -14.11 -6.17
CA TRP A 105 1.63 -13.22 -5.15
C TRP A 105 0.53 -13.85 -4.30
N ASP A 106 -0.19 -14.83 -4.86
CA ASP A 106 -1.34 -15.48 -4.25
C ASP A 106 -1.05 -16.95 -3.92
N TRP A 107 0.21 -17.36 -3.97
CA TRP A 107 0.64 -18.74 -3.73
C TRP A 107 -0.10 -19.77 -4.60
N PRO A 108 -0.15 -19.59 -5.94
CA PRO A 108 -0.84 -20.55 -6.82
C PRO A 108 -0.16 -21.91 -6.80
N GLU A 109 -0.86 -22.94 -7.29
CA GLU A 109 -0.31 -24.27 -7.43
C GLU A 109 1.00 -24.27 -8.22
N GLY A 110 2.00 -25.01 -7.75
CA GLY A 110 3.34 -25.06 -8.33
C GLY A 110 4.29 -23.99 -7.78
N THR A 111 3.83 -23.07 -6.93
CA THR A 111 4.72 -22.13 -6.22
C THR A 111 5.63 -22.88 -5.26
N SER A 112 6.92 -22.53 -5.23
CA SER A 112 7.85 -23.02 -4.22
C SER A 112 7.39 -22.59 -2.82
N VAL A 113 7.12 -23.55 -1.94
CA VAL A 113 6.60 -23.29 -0.60
C VAL A 113 7.79 -23.08 0.37
N PRO A 114 7.78 -22.00 1.17
CA PRO A 114 8.82 -21.77 2.16
C PRO A 114 8.86 -22.85 3.24
N PRO A 115 10.04 -23.17 3.80
CA PRO A 115 10.15 -24.05 4.96
C PRO A 115 9.68 -23.35 6.25
N GLN A 116 9.39 -24.11 7.29
CA GLN A 116 8.95 -23.58 8.58
C GLN A 116 9.90 -22.49 9.14
N SER A 117 11.20 -22.68 8.98
CA SER A 117 12.21 -21.70 9.41
C SER A 117 12.05 -20.32 8.76
N TYR A 118 11.52 -20.23 7.55
CA TYR A 118 11.24 -18.96 6.88
C TYR A 118 10.02 -18.27 7.49
N TYR A 119 8.96 -19.03 7.80
CA TYR A 119 7.78 -18.50 8.50
C TYR A 119 8.13 -18.01 9.90
N ASP A 120 8.94 -18.78 10.63
CA ASP A 120 9.39 -18.42 11.98
C ASP A 120 10.25 -17.14 11.94
N ASN A 121 11.19 -17.05 11.01
CA ASN A 121 12.01 -15.85 10.82
C ASN A 121 11.17 -14.62 10.48
N PHE A 122 10.19 -14.74 9.59
CA PHE A 122 9.26 -13.66 9.25
C PHE A 122 8.46 -13.21 10.48
N PHE A 123 7.93 -14.17 11.24
CA PHE A 123 7.20 -13.90 12.47
C PHE A 123 8.06 -13.14 13.47
N ASP A 124 9.22 -13.71 13.79
CA ASP A 124 10.13 -13.15 14.79
C ASP A 124 10.63 -11.74 14.43
N ARG A 125 11.01 -11.51 13.18
CA ARG A 125 11.39 -10.17 12.68
C ARG A 125 10.25 -9.17 12.83
N THR A 126 9.05 -9.54 12.42
CA THR A 126 7.88 -8.67 12.46
C THR A 126 7.47 -8.36 13.89
N VAL A 127 7.47 -9.36 14.76
CA VAL A 127 7.16 -9.21 16.19
C VAL A 127 8.24 -8.40 16.92
N ASP A 128 9.53 -8.58 16.59
CA ASP A 128 10.62 -7.74 17.13
C ASP A 128 10.39 -6.25 16.83
N MET A 129 10.02 -5.93 15.59
CA MET A 129 9.69 -4.56 15.17
C MET A 129 8.45 -4.02 15.90
N ILE A 130 7.35 -4.80 15.95
CA ILE A 130 6.13 -4.41 16.67
C ILE A 130 6.40 -4.12 18.14
N ASN A 131 7.15 -5.00 18.79
CA ASN A 131 7.44 -4.88 20.22
C ASN A 131 8.41 -3.74 20.56
N LYS A 132 9.29 -3.35 19.62
CA LYS A 132 10.24 -2.25 19.82
C LYS A 132 9.63 -0.88 19.59
N TYR A 133 8.77 -0.75 18.57
CA TYR A 133 8.34 0.56 18.08
C TYR A 133 6.86 0.84 18.31
N HIS A 134 6.07 -0.16 18.71
CA HIS A 134 4.64 -0.02 19.00
C HIS A 134 3.91 0.81 17.93
N PRO A 135 3.95 0.42 16.65
CA PRO A 135 3.28 1.17 15.61
C PRO A 135 1.78 1.26 15.83
N ASP A 136 1.15 2.33 15.39
CA ASP A 136 -0.31 2.50 15.43
C ASP A 136 -0.97 1.82 14.23
N LEU A 137 -0.20 1.54 13.17
CA LEU A 137 -0.65 0.93 11.94
C LEU A 137 0.40 -0.06 11.42
N VAL A 138 -0.06 -1.24 11.01
CA VAL A 138 0.73 -2.21 10.25
C VAL A 138 0.06 -2.45 8.90
N TYR A 139 0.80 -2.25 7.82
CA TYR A 139 0.34 -2.45 6.46
C TYR A 139 1.06 -3.62 5.82
N PHE A 140 0.31 -4.67 5.48
CA PHE A 140 0.83 -5.76 4.67
C PHE A 140 0.62 -5.42 3.20
N ASP A 141 1.66 -4.93 2.57
CA ASP A 141 1.68 -4.58 1.15
C ASP A 141 1.97 -5.81 0.28
N ASP A 142 1.24 -6.86 0.56
CA ASP A 142 1.25 -8.14 -0.16
C ASP A 142 -0.11 -8.35 -0.84
N SER A 143 -0.17 -9.18 -1.85
CA SER A 143 -1.43 -9.47 -2.56
C SER A 143 -2.47 -10.13 -1.65
N VAL A 144 -2.01 -11.04 -0.79
CA VAL A 144 -2.78 -11.71 0.27
C VAL A 144 -2.16 -11.42 1.62
N LEU A 145 -2.80 -11.79 2.72
CA LEU A 145 -2.13 -11.78 4.02
C LEU A 145 -0.86 -12.64 3.94
N PRO A 146 0.23 -12.24 4.62
CA PRO A 146 1.50 -12.96 4.55
C PRO A 146 1.31 -14.47 4.67
N PHE A 147 1.72 -15.18 3.61
CA PHE A 147 1.62 -16.63 3.42
C PHE A 147 0.21 -17.24 3.36
N TRP A 148 -0.85 -16.46 3.36
CA TRP A 148 -2.18 -17.00 3.18
C TRP A 148 -2.42 -17.44 1.72
N PRO A 149 -3.03 -18.60 1.44
CA PRO A 149 -3.62 -19.56 2.41
C PRO A 149 -2.69 -20.73 2.81
N ILE A 150 -1.41 -20.72 2.41
CA ILE A 150 -0.48 -21.84 2.63
C ILE A 150 0.04 -21.94 4.08
N ASN A 151 -0.02 -20.83 4.83
CA ASN A 151 0.38 -20.77 6.24
C ASN A 151 -0.36 -19.63 6.96
N ASP A 152 -0.54 -19.75 8.27
CA ASP A 152 -1.27 -18.79 9.10
C ASP A 152 -0.38 -17.75 9.81
N THR A 153 0.89 -17.67 9.47
CA THR A 153 1.87 -16.76 10.11
C THR A 153 1.42 -15.32 10.07
N GLY A 154 0.84 -14.84 8.93
CA GLY A 154 0.29 -13.48 8.85
C GLY A 154 -0.81 -13.22 9.89
N LEU A 155 -1.72 -14.18 10.09
CA LEU A 155 -2.77 -14.08 11.09
C LEU A 155 -2.21 -14.11 12.52
N LYS A 156 -1.16 -14.89 12.78
CA LYS A 156 -0.45 -14.91 14.07
C LYS A 156 0.20 -13.56 14.39
N VAL A 157 0.78 -12.90 13.38
CA VAL A 157 1.33 -11.54 13.54
C VAL A 157 0.22 -10.55 13.89
N VAL A 158 -0.93 -10.58 13.18
CA VAL A 158 -2.07 -9.71 13.47
C VAL A 158 -2.58 -9.92 14.90
N SER A 159 -2.73 -11.18 15.31
CA SER A 159 -3.14 -11.55 16.67
C SER A 159 -2.17 -11.01 17.72
N HIS A 160 -0.85 -11.21 17.51
CA HIS A 160 0.17 -10.67 18.42
C HIS A 160 0.08 -9.15 18.51
N TYR A 161 0.00 -8.47 17.37
CA TYR A 161 -0.05 -7.01 17.29
C TYR A 161 -1.24 -6.43 18.04
N TYR A 162 -2.44 -6.95 17.82
CA TYR A 162 -3.64 -6.49 18.52
C TYR A 162 -3.58 -6.76 20.02
N ASN A 163 -3.12 -7.94 20.42
CA ASN A 163 -2.98 -8.27 21.84
C ASN A 163 -1.95 -7.37 22.54
N GLN A 164 -0.83 -7.06 21.91
CA GLN A 164 0.15 -6.12 22.45
C GLN A 164 -0.39 -4.69 22.53
N ASN A 165 -1.08 -4.23 21.49
CA ASN A 165 -1.69 -2.90 21.48
C ASN A 165 -2.75 -2.77 22.60
N MET A 166 -3.62 -3.77 22.77
CA MET A 166 -4.60 -3.77 23.86
C MET A 166 -3.96 -3.75 25.24
N LYS A 167 -2.84 -4.46 25.45
CA LYS A 167 -2.08 -4.39 26.72
C LYS A 167 -1.58 -2.97 26.99
N LEU A 168 -1.03 -2.29 25.97
CA LEU A 168 -0.53 -0.92 26.09
C LEU A 168 -1.65 0.08 26.36
N HIS A 169 -2.85 -0.16 25.81
CA HIS A 169 -3.99 0.73 25.90
C HIS A 169 -5.09 0.28 26.88
N LYS A 170 -4.72 -0.48 27.93
CA LYS A 170 -5.61 -0.89 29.04
C LYS A 170 -6.87 -1.61 28.57
N GLY A 171 -6.73 -2.48 27.59
CA GLY A 171 -7.82 -3.27 27.01
C GLY A 171 -8.52 -2.66 25.80
N ASN A 172 -8.18 -1.43 25.42
CA ASN A 172 -8.72 -0.80 24.22
C ASN A 172 -7.84 -1.10 23.01
N LEU A 173 -8.44 -1.52 21.90
CA LEU A 173 -7.73 -1.65 20.64
C LEU A 173 -7.59 -0.27 19.99
N ASN A 174 -6.35 0.20 19.87
CA ASN A 174 -5.99 1.47 19.23
C ASN A 174 -4.93 1.22 18.15
N ALA A 175 -5.22 0.31 17.26
CA ALA A 175 -4.31 -0.12 16.20
C ALA A 175 -5.09 -0.56 14.96
N VAL A 176 -4.47 -0.44 13.80
CA VAL A 176 -5.05 -0.81 12.50
C VAL A 176 -4.09 -1.71 11.74
N VAL A 177 -4.65 -2.73 11.08
CA VAL A 177 -3.94 -3.55 10.09
C VAL A 177 -4.60 -3.39 8.74
N PHE A 178 -3.80 -3.20 7.69
CA PHE A 178 -4.25 -3.21 6.31
C PHE A 178 -3.79 -4.47 5.57
N GLY A 179 -4.63 -4.95 4.66
CA GLY A 179 -4.30 -6.06 3.77
C GLY A 179 -5.16 -6.02 2.50
N LYS A 180 -4.68 -6.62 1.41
CA LYS A 180 -5.31 -6.52 0.08
C LYS A 180 -6.39 -7.58 -0.13
N LYS A 181 -6.12 -8.68 -0.78
CA LYS A 181 -7.11 -9.74 -1.08
C LYS A 181 -7.60 -10.46 0.18
N LEU A 182 -8.48 -9.84 0.92
CA LEU A 182 -9.03 -10.38 2.17
C LEU A 182 -10.28 -11.21 1.91
N GLU A 183 -10.37 -12.39 2.50
CA GLU A 183 -11.64 -13.10 2.63
C GLU A 183 -12.61 -12.34 3.54
N ALA A 184 -13.90 -12.60 3.41
CA ALA A 184 -14.94 -11.91 4.21
C ALA A 184 -14.64 -11.96 5.72
N LYS A 185 -14.23 -13.13 6.25
CA LYS A 185 -13.88 -13.29 7.67
C LYS A 185 -12.68 -12.44 8.11
N HIS A 186 -11.72 -12.16 7.22
CA HIS A 186 -10.56 -11.32 7.53
C HIS A 186 -10.93 -9.84 7.60
N LYS A 187 -11.90 -9.41 6.78
CA LYS A 187 -12.41 -8.02 6.79
C LYS A 187 -13.11 -7.64 8.10
N GLU A 188 -13.41 -8.62 8.98
CA GLU A 188 -13.94 -8.33 10.32
C GLU A 188 -12.89 -7.69 11.25
N ALA A 189 -11.60 -7.95 11.01
CA ALA A 189 -10.51 -7.51 11.87
C ALA A 189 -9.43 -6.70 11.14
N ILE A 190 -9.40 -6.72 9.80
CA ILE A 190 -8.37 -6.12 8.97
C ILE A 190 -9.03 -5.20 7.96
N VAL A 191 -8.53 -3.98 7.84
CA VAL A 191 -9.03 -3.02 6.87
C VAL A 191 -8.61 -3.45 5.47
N TRP A 192 -9.59 -3.56 4.58
CA TRP A 192 -9.37 -3.93 3.20
C TRP A 192 -8.70 -2.79 2.44
N ASP A 193 -7.57 -3.07 1.81
CA ASP A 193 -6.86 -2.18 0.90
C ASP A 193 -7.04 -2.63 -0.54
N VAL A 194 -7.40 -1.71 -1.42
CA VAL A 194 -7.59 -1.91 -2.85
C VAL A 194 -6.45 -1.23 -3.60
N GLU A 195 -5.80 -1.91 -4.53
CA GLU A 195 -4.74 -1.29 -5.32
C GLU A 195 -5.28 -0.69 -6.62
N LYS A 196 -5.10 0.63 -6.81
CA LYS A 196 -5.49 1.37 -8.02
C LYS A 196 -6.90 1.04 -8.48
N GLY A 197 -7.86 1.14 -7.56
CA GLY A 197 -9.25 0.83 -7.89
C GLY A 197 -10.24 1.32 -6.84
N VAL A 198 -11.51 1.25 -7.18
CA VAL A 198 -12.63 1.63 -6.32
C VAL A 198 -13.73 0.58 -6.47
N PRO A 199 -14.29 0.03 -5.36
CA PRO A 199 -15.46 -0.83 -5.41
C PRO A 199 -16.62 -0.17 -6.15
N SER A 200 -17.43 -0.96 -6.86
CA SER A 200 -18.63 -0.47 -7.54
C SER A 200 -19.69 0.07 -6.57
N GLU A 201 -19.73 -0.50 -5.36
CA GLU A 201 -20.74 -0.21 -4.34
C GLU A 201 -20.14 0.37 -3.07
N CYS A 202 -20.98 1.04 -2.27
CA CYS A 202 -20.63 1.47 -0.93
C CYS A 202 -20.32 0.25 -0.05
N GLN A 203 -19.26 0.35 0.76
CA GLN A 203 -18.86 -0.72 1.65
C GLN A 203 -19.38 -0.47 3.08
N ASP A 204 -19.84 -1.50 3.74
CA ASP A 204 -20.34 -1.41 5.13
C ASP A 204 -19.22 -1.04 6.12
N LYS A 205 -18.00 -1.52 5.85
CA LYS A 205 -16.80 -1.24 6.65
C LYS A 205 -15.91 -0.24 5.95
N ALA A 206 -15.17 0.54 6.74
CA ALA A 206 -14.13 1.40 6.21
C ALA A 206 -13.07 0.58 5.45
N TRP A 207 -12.64 1.08 4.32
CA TRP A 207 -11.63 0.50 3.46
C TRP A 207 -10.65 1.57 2.96
N GLN A 208 -9.59 1.16 2.33
CA GLN A 208 -8.61 2.05 1.73
C GLN A 208 -8.40 1.70 0.26
N THR A 209 -8.04 2.67 -0.55
CA THR A 209 -7.36 2.43 -1.82
C THR A 209 -6.03 3.13 -1.85
N CYS A 210 -5.02 2.46 -2.39
CA CYS A 210 -3.72 3.06 -2.66
C CYS A 210 -3.57 3.35 -4.16
N SER A 211 -3.09 4.55 -4.48
CA SER A 211 -2.78 4.98 -5.84
C SER A 211 -1.58 5.93 -5.86
N CYS A 212 -1.11 6.31 -7.03
CA CYS A 212 0.03 7.22 -7.19
C CYS A 212 -0.30 8.33 -8.18
N LEU A 213 0.38 9.46 -8.08
CA LEU A 213 0.24 10.56 -9.04
C LEU A 213 0.67 10.12 -10.45
N GLY A 214 1.82 9.49 -10.57
CA GLY A 214 2.35 8.93 -11.81
C GLY A 214 2.64 7.44 -11.66
N THR A 215 3.80 7.12 -11.12
CA THR A 215 4.28 5.75 -10.83
C THR A 215 4.55 5.59 -9.33
N TRP A 216 4.72 4.33 -8.83
CA TRP A 216 4.98 4.10 -7.40
C TRP A 216 6.31 4.67 -6.91
N HIS A 217 7.31 4.72 -7.78
CA HIS A 217 8.62 5.30 -7.53
C HIS A 217 8.87 6.42 -8.52
N TYR A 218 9.77 7.36 -8.19
CA TYR A 218 10.11 8.44 -9.12
C TYR A 218 10.59 7.87 -10.46
N ASN A 219 9.94 8.33 -11.52
CA ASN A 219 10.25 7.92 -12.88
C ASN A 219 10.44 9.18 -13.75
N ARG A 220 11.67 9.34 -14.26
CA ARG A 220 12.02 10.48 -15.09
C ARG A 220 11.17 10.59 -16.37
N SER A 221 10.84 9.46 -16.99
CA SER A 221 9.95 9.46 -18.17
C SER A 221 8.54 9.95 -17.82
N ALA A 222 8.03 9.61 -16.62
CA ALA A 222 6.74 10.14 -16.18
C ALA A 222 6.75 11.67 -16.07
N TYR A 223 7.88 12.24 -15.64
CA TYR A 223 8.08 13.69 -15.64
C TYR A 223 8.19 14.27 -17.06
N GLU A 224 9.04 13.70 -17.90
CA GLU A 224 9.30 14.18 -19.26
C GLU A 224 8.05 14.12 -20.14
N ASP A 225 7.31 13.01 -20.09
CA ASP A 225 6.12 12.74 -20.90
C ASP A 225 4.80 13.15 -20.23
N ASN A 226 4.88 13.71 -19.03
CA ASN A 226 3.73 14.19 -18.26
C ASN A 226 2.63 13.14 -18.01
N TRP A 227 3.00 11.98 -17.47
CA TRP A 227 2.05 10.90 -17.16
C TRP A 227 1.31 11.08 -15.81
N TYR A 228 1.43 12.23 -15.20
CA TYR A 228 0.77 12.50 -13.91
C TYR A 228 -0.75 12.63 -14.07
N LYS A 229 -1.46 12.13 -13.04
CA LYS A 229 -2.87 12.45 -12.86
C LYS A 229 -3.02 13.94 -12.60
N SER A 230 -4.02 14.57 -13.21
CA SER A 230 -4.36 15.95 -12.86
C SER A 230 -4.93 16.06 -11.44
N ALA A 231 -4.86 17.22 -10.83
CA ALA A 231 -5.51 17.50 -9.54
C ALA A 231 -7.01 17.15 -9.60
N GLY A 232 -7.70 17.52 -10.70
CA GLY A 232 -9.11 17.18 -10.90
C GLY A 232 -9.38 15.68 -10.91
N THR A 233 -8.49 14.87 -11.53
CA THR A 233 -8.58 13.40 -11.50
C THR A 233 -8.47 12.87 -10.08
N VAL A 234 -7.50 13.34 -9.32
CA VAL A 234 -7.30 12.91 -7.91
C VAL A 234 -8.49 13.32 -7.03
N ILE A 235 -9.01 14.53 -7.21
CA ILE A 235 -10.18 15.04 -6.47
C ILE A 235 -11.42 14.19 -6.80
N HIS A 236 -11.67 13.85 -8.06
CA HIS A 236 -12.77 12.97 -8.45
C HIS A 236 -12.63 11.57 -7.81
N MET A 237 -11.42 11.01 -7.80
CA MET A 237 -11.14 9.75 -7.13
C MET A 237 -11.45 9.86 -5.64
N LEU A 238 -10.96 10.90 -4.97
CA LEU A 238 -11.18 11.12 -3.53
C LEU A 238 -12.66 11.21 -3.20
N ILE A 239 -13.43 12.00 -3.97
CA ILE A 239 -14.88 12.14 -3.77
C ILE A 239 -15.60 10.79 -3.92
N ASP A 240 -15.31 10.03 -4.98
CA ASP A 240 -15.92 8.72 -5.21
C ASP A 240 -15.57 7.73 -4.10
N ILE A 241 -14.32 7.71 -3.65
CA ILE A 241 -13.82 6.85 -2.56
C ILE A 241 -14.53 7.15 -1.25
N VAL A 242 -14.59 8.42 -0.82
CA VAL A 242 -15.20 8.78 0.47
C VAL A 242 -16.71 8.58 0.46
N SER A 243 -17.39 8.76 -0.67
CA SER A 243 -18.82 8.49 -0.82
C SER A 243 -19.17 7.01 -0.60
N LYS A 244 -18.19 6.12 -0.82
CA LYS A 244 -18.29 4.66 -0.68
C LYS A 244 -17.66 4.11 0.62
N ASN A 245 -17.46 4.97 1.65
CA ASN A 245 -16.86 4.65 2.94
C ASN A 245 -15.34 4.37 2.89
N GLY A 246 -14.64 4.87 1.87
CA GLY A 246 -13.22 4.63 1.68
C GLY A 246 -12.31 5.78 2.09
N ASN A 247 -11.01 5.48 2.11
CA ASN A 247 -9.93 6.44 2.30
C ASN A 247 -8.93 6.31 1.14
N LEU A 248 -8.37 7.43 0.70
CA LEU A 248 -7.33 7.46 -0.33
C LEU A 248 -5.95 7.56 0.30
N LEU A 249 -5.06 6.60 -0.02
CA LEU A 249 -3.63 6.69 0.19
C LEU A 249 -2.96 7.05 -1.13
N LEU A 250 -2.57 8.32 -1.28
CA LEU A 250 -1.93 8.83 -2.50
C LEU A 250 -0.42 8.83 -2.37
N SER A 251 0.26 8.07 -3.22
CA SER A 251 1.72 8.11 -3.33
C SER A 251 2.16 9.30 -4.18
N VAL A 252 3.09 10.07 -3.61
CA VAL A 252 3.80 11.17 -4.27
C VAL A 252 5.28 10.77 -4.29
N PRO A 253 5.81 10.28 -5.42
CA PRO A 253 7.18 9.79 -5.49
C PRO A 253 8.21 10.90 -5.28
N MET A 254 9.25 10.60 -4.51
CA MET A 254 10.35 11.54 -4.28
C MET A 254 11.55 11.20 -5.17
N LYS A 255 12.21 12.25 -5.67
CA LYS A 255 13.53 12.16 -6.31
C LYS A 255 14.58 11.63 -5.32
N GLY A 256 15.70 11.09 -5.83
CA GLY A 256 16.77 10.55 -5.00
C GLY A 256 17.42 11.56 -4.02
N ASN A 257 17.20 12.87 -4.21
CA ASN A 257 17.64 13.93 -3.29
C ASN A 257 16.61 14.26 -2.19
N GLY A 258 15.47 13.55 -2.13
CA GLY A 258 14.42 13.74 -1.13
C GLY A 258 13.43 14.87 -1.45
N THR A 259 13.45 15.44 -2.64
CA THR A 259 12.47 16.45 -3.10
C THR A 259 11.45 15.83 -4.05
N ILE A 260 10.26 16.40 -4.15
CA ILE A 260 9.31 16.13 -5.25
C ILE A 260 9.66 17.00 -6.45
N ASP A 261 9.11 16.72 -7.62
CA ASP A 261 9.29 17.59 -8.77
C ASP A 261 8.24 18.71 -8.83
N ASP A 262 8.50 19.70 -9.67
CA ASP A 262 7.66 20.89 -9.80
C ASP A 262 6.24 20.59 -10.35
N LYS A 263 6.08 19.53 -11.14
CA LYS A 263 4.76 19.11 -11.66
C LYS A 263 3.94 18.46 -10.55
N GLU A 264 4.56 17.58 -9.76
CA GLU A 264 3.90 16.98 -8.60
C GLU A 264 3.55 18.04 -7.55
N GLU A 265 4.47 18.98 -7.28
CA GLU A 265 4.25 20.10 -6.37
C GLU A 265 3.03 20.93 -6.81
N LYS A 266 2.95 21.29 -8.09
CA LYS A 266 1.81 22.02 -8.63
C LYS A 266 0.48 21.27 -8.50
N ILE A 267 0.47 19.94 -8.73
CA ILE A 267 -0.73 19.13 -8.55
C ILE A 267 -1.17 19.14 -7.09
N LEU A 268 -0.23 19.04 -6.13
CA LEU A 268 -0.54 19.08 -4.72
C LEU A 268 -1.06 20.45 -4.27
N GLU A 269 -0.50 21.54 -4.79
CA GLU A 269 -1.01 22.89 -4.54
C GLU A 269 -2.45 23.07 -5.03
N ASP A 270 -2.77 22.57 -6.23
CA ASP A 270 -4.12 22.62 -6.78
C ASP A 270 -5.11 21.80 -5.96
N ILE A 271 -4.69 20.59 -5.48
CA ILE A 271 -5.50 19.78 -4.57
C ILE A 271 -5.70 20.52 -3.24
N ALA A 272 -4.64 21.13 -2.68
CA ALA A 272 -4.71 21.86 -1.43
C ALA A 272 -5.67 23.07 -1.53
N ALA A 273 -5.59 23.84 -2.60
CA ALA A 273 -6.49 24.96 -2.85
C ALA A 273 -7.96 24.54 -2.96
N TRP A 274 -8.23 23.39 -3.62
CA TRP A 274 -9.57 22.82 -3.65
C TRP A 274 -10.04 22.34 -2.28
N MET A 275 -9.16 21.70 -1.51
CA MET A 275 -9.46 21.19 -0.17
C MET A 275 -9.73 22.31 0.84
N GLU A 276 -9.06 23.47 0.72
CA GLU A 276 -9.29 24.64 1.57
C GLU A 276 -10.76 25.08 1.51
N VAL A 277 -11.39 24.99 0.35
CA VAL A 277 -12.79 25.39 0.14
C VAL A 277 -13.76 24.22 0.42
N ASN A 278 -13.41 23.00 0.01
CA ASN A 278 -14.34 21.88 -0.07
C ASN A 278 -14.08 20.78 0.97
N GLY A 279 -13.02 20.88 1.76
CA GLY A 279 -12.60 19.86 2.72
C GLY A 279 -13.64 19.51 3.77
N GLU A 280 -14.60 20.40 4.07
CA GLU A 280 -15.73 20.13 4.95
C GLU A 280 -16.59 18.94 4.45
N GLY A 281 -16.77 18.82 3.12
CA GLY A 281 -17.48 17.73 2.48
C GLY A 281 -16.67 16.45 2.32
N ILE A 282 -15.42 16.43 2.78
CA ILE A 282 -14.51 15.27 2.71
C ILE A 282 -14.19 14.76 4.12
N PHE A 283 -13.61 15.62 4.98
CA PHE A 283 -13.14 15.21 6.30
C PHE A 283 -14.26 14.94 7.29
N ASP A 284 -14.14 13.85 8.05
CA ASP A 284 -15.10 13.40 9.06
C ASP A 284 -16.49 13.08 8.51
N THR A 285 -16.61 12.89 7.20
CA THR A 285 -17.86 12.51 6.56
C THR A 285 -18.11 11.00 6.68
N ARG A 286 -19.34 10.61 6.41
CA ARG A 286 -19.80 9.22 6.32
C ARG A 286 -20.67 9.07 5.08
N PRO A 287 -20.77 7.87 4.51
CA PRO A 287 -21.69 7.63 3.41
C PRO A 287 -23.13 7.99 3.81
N TRP A 288 -23.88 8.48 2.85
CA TRP A 288 -25.32 8.59 2.95
C TRP A 288 -25.98 7.26 2.52
N CYS A 289 -27.29 7.11 2.69
CA CYS A 289 -28.00 5.89 2.28
C CYS A 289 -27.91 5.63 0.76
N ILE A 290 -27.68 6.67 -0.03
CA ILE A 290 -27.35 6.61 -1.46
C ILE A 290 -25.98 7.26 -1.63
N TYR A 291 -24.96 6.51 -2.08
CA TYR A 291 -23.60 7.05 -2.25
C TYR A 291 -23.46 7.96 -3.47
N GLY A 292 -24.34 7.80 -4.45
CA GLY A 292 -24.29 8.59 -5.65
C GLY A 292 -25.45 8.33 -6.61
N GLU A 293 -25.57 9.17 -7.62
CA GLU A 293 -26.48 9.03 -8.74
C GLU A 293 -25.81 9.44 -10.06
N GLY A 294 -26.43 9.10 -11.18
CA GLY A 294 -25.96 9.39 -12.51
C GLY A 294 -25.36 8.18 -13.24
N PRO A 295 -25.01 8.32 -14.53
CA PRO A 295 -24.59 7.22 -15.38
C PRO A 295 -23.42 6.40 -14.83
N SER A 296 -22.49 7.06 -14.11
CA SER A 296 -21.29 6.40 -13.56
C SER A 296 -21.60 5.40 -12.44
N THR A 297 -22.79 5.46 -11.82
CA THR A 297 -23.20 4.45 -10.83
C THR A 297 -23.75 3.20 -11.49
N GLU A 298 -24.27 3.30 -12.70
CA GLU A 298 -24.85 2.19 -13.44
C GLU A 298 -23.80 1.41 -14.26
N THR A 299 -22.72 2.11 -14.67
CA THR A 299 -21.68 1.58 -15.54
C THR A 299 -20.35 1.33 -14.84
N ALA A 300 -20.33 1.32 -13.51
CA ALA A 300 -19.12 1.11 -12.72
C ALA A 300 -18.47 -0.26 -13.04
N ILE A 301 -17.20 -0.23 -13.40
CA ILE A 301 -16.45 -1.44 -13.71
C ILE A 301 -16.03 -2.11 -12.40
N PRO A 302 -16.33 -3.42 -12.21
CA PRO A 302 -15.93 -4.15 -11.02
C PRO A 302 -14.41 -4.17 -10.83
N LEU A 303 -13.98 -4.41 -9.58
CA LEU A 303 -12.58 -4.67 -9.27
C LEU A 303 -12.14 -6.00 -9.89
N ASP A 304 -10.88 -6.04 -10.33
CA ASP A 304 -10.21 -7.23 -10.82
C ASP A 304 -9.02 -7.56 -9.91
N GLY A 305 -8.98 -8.78 -9.37
CA GLY A 305 -7.92 -9.23 -8.47
C GLY A 305 -7.80 -8.39 -7.20
N ALA A 306 -6.67 -7.72 -6.99
CA ALA A 306 -6.41 -6.84 -5.86
C ALA A 306 -7.01 -5.43 -6.01
N GLY A 307 -7.58 -5.12 -7.20
CA GLY A 307 -8.12 -3.80 -7.52
C GLY A 307 -8.08 -3.54 -9.03
N PHE A 308 -7.26 -2.58 -9.47
CA PHE A 308 -6.88 -2.31 -10.86
C PHE A 308 -8.02 -1.95 -11.83
N ASN A 309 -9.08 -1.28 -11.38
CA ASN A 309 -10.07 -0.68 -12.26
C ASN A 309 -9.90 0.85 -12.45
N GLU A 310 -8.84 1.43 -11.88
CA GLU A 310 -8.53 2.85 -12.01
C GLU A 310 -8.35 3.25 -13.48
N GLY A 311 -8.99 4.34 -13.87
CA GLY A 311 -8.94 4.86 -15.25
C GLY A 311 -9.74 4.07 -16.28
N LYS A 312 -10.42 2.98 -15.90
CA LYS A 312 -11.23 2.17 -16.83
C LYS A 312 -12.68 2.66 -16.95
N ASN A 313 -13.18 3.41 -15.98
CA ASN A 313 -14.53 3.95 -15.99
C ASN A 313 -14.65 5.12 -16.99
N ALA A 314 -15.87 5.30 -17.52
CA ALA A 314 -16.18 6.44 -18.37
C ALA A 314 -16.00 7.78 -17.63
N PRO A 315 -15.66 8.87 -18.32
CA PRO A 315 -15.59 10.20 -17.72
C PRO A 315 -16.92 10.63 -17.10
N TYR A 316 -16.85 11.31 -15.96
CA TYR A 316 -18.06 11.84 -15.30
C TYR A 316 -18.78 12.87 -16.14
N THR A 317 -20.10 12.88 -15.99
CA THR A 317 -21.03 13.86 -16.58
C THR A 317 -21.57 14.80 -15.50
N SER A 318 -22.30 15.84 -15.89
CA SER A 318 -22.99 16.76 -14.96
C SER A 318 -24.18 16.12 -14.23
N ALA A 319 -24.59 14.92 -14.65
CA ALA A 319 -25.60 14.13 -13.95
C ALA A 319 -24.99 13.21 -12.88
N ASP A 320 -23.67 13.09 -12.84
CA ASP A 320 -22.97 12.28 -11.83
C ASP A 320 -22.77 13.09 -10.55
N ILE A 321 -23.36 12.61 -9.47
CA ILE A 321 -23.30 13.24 -8.15
C ILE A 321 -22.86 12.18 -7.15
N ARG A 322 -22.07 12.59 -6.15
CA ARG A 322 -21.71 11.75 -5.00
C ARG A 322 -22.18 12.39 -3.71
N PHE A 323 -22.64 11.57 -2.79
CA PHE A 323 -23.24 12.04 -1.53
C PHE A 323 -22.44 11.55 -0.33
N VAL A 324 -22.24 12.47 0.62
CA VAL A 324 -21.72 12.18 1.96
C VAL A 324 -22.47 13.00 2.99
N LYS A 325 -22.49 12.54 4.25
CA LYS A 325 -23.12 13.27 5.36
C LYS A 325 -22.11 13.60 6.46
N LYS A 326 -22.34 14.73 7.13
CA LYS A 326 -21.62 15.12 8.35
C LYS A 326 -22.59 15.76 9.33
N GLY A 327 -22.84 15.07 10.44
CA GLY A 327 -23.88 15.50 11.37
C GLY A 327 -25.26 15.58 10.70
N LYS A 328 -25.85 16.77 10.68
CA LYS A 328 -27.16 17.04 10.04
C LYS A 328 -27.08 17.48 8.58
N TYR A 329 -25.89 17.66 8.05
CA TYR A 329 -25.67 18.14 6.69
C TYR A 329 -25.46 16.99 5.71
N LEU A 330 -26.05 17.12 4.54
CA LEU A 330 -25.81 16.30 3.35
C LEU A 330 -25.01 17.13 2.34
N TYR A 331 -23.90 16.58 1.87
CA TYR A 331 -23.06 17.17 0.83
C TYR A 331 -23.31 16.43 -0.46
N ALA A 332 -23.56 17.18 -1.53
CA ALA A 332 -23.70 16.68 -2.89
C ALA A 332 -22.53 17.19 -3.73
N HIS A 333 -21.59 16.30 -4.06
CA HIS A 333 -20.45 16.63 -4.91
C HIS A 333 -20.85 16.44 -6.38
N ILE A 334 -20.86 17.54 -7.12
CA ILE A 334 -21.16 17.54 -8.56
C ILE A 334 -19.87 17.17 -9.30
N MET A 335 -19.84 16.02 -9.95
CA MET A 335 -18.62 15.47 -10.57
C MET A 335 -18.20 16.19 -11.85
N LYS A 336 -19.11 16.96 -12.45
CA LYS A 336 -18.80 17.84 -13.57
C LYS A 336 -19.81 18.99 -13.59
N TRP A 337 -19.33 20.24 -13.70
CA TRP A 337 -20.20 21.40 -13.73
C TRP A 337 -21.08 21.42 -14.99
N PRO A 338 -22.42 21.62 -14.88
CA PRO A 338 -23.30 21.67 -16.01
C PRO A 338 -23.13 22.99 -16.81
N SER A 339 -23.18 22.90 -18.13
CA SER A 339 -22.98 24.05 -19.02
C SER A 339 -24.10 25.09 -18.92
N ASP A 340 -25.31 24.68 -18.52
CA ASP A 340 -26.48 25.55 -18.35
C ASP A 340 -26.63 26.06 -16.89
N GLY A 341 -25.71 25.70 -16.00
CA GLY A 341 -25.73 26.08 -14.58
C GLY A 341 -26.83 25.43 -13.77
N LYS A 342 -27.57 24.43 -14.33
CA LYS A 342 -28.68 23.76 -13.62
C LYS A 342 -28.30 22.37 -13.18
N ILE A 343 -28.62 22.05 -11.95
CA ILE A 343 -28.39 20.76 -11.33
C ILE A 343 -29.72 20.18 -10.88
N GLN A 344 -30.00 18.95 -11.26
CA GLN A 344 -31.14 18.18 -10.77
C GLN A 344 -30.63 17.03 -9.91
N ILE A 345 -31.05 17.01 -8.63
CA ILE A 345 -30.73 15.94 -7.69
C ILE A 345 -31.95 15.05 -7.54
N LYS A 346 -31.95 13.92 -8.23
CA LYS A 346 -33.11 12.99 -8.27
C LYS A 346 -33.30 12.28 -6.92
N SER A 347 -32.22 11.96 -6.24
CA SER A 347 -32.24 11.26 -4.95
C SER A 347 -32.86 12.07 -3.80
N LEU A 348 -33.16 13.36 -4.01
CA LEU A 348 -33.84 14.24 -3.04
C LEU A 348 -35.28 14.55 -3.43
N ALA A 349 -35.78 13.93 -4.49
CA ALA A 349 -37.11 14.26 -5.04
C ALA A 349 -38.31 13.59 -4.30
N ASN A 350 -38.06 12.86 -3.19
CA ASN A 350 -39.12 12.20 -2.40
C ASN A 350 -39.18 12.71 -0.96
#